data_9534071333ec4069c058c9edd6cc0ab1
#
_entry.id   9534071333ec4069c058c9edd6cc0ab1
#
_cell.length_a   1.000
_cell.length_b   1.000
_cell.length_c   1.000
_cell.angle_alpha   90.00
_cell.angle_beta   90.00
_cell.angle_gamma   90.00
#
_symmetry.space_group_name_H-M   'P 1'
#
loop_
_entity.id
_entity.type
_entity.pdbx_description
1 polymer ?
#
loop_
_entity_poly.entity_id
_entity_poly.type
_entity_poly.pdbx_seq_one_letter_code
_entity_poly.pdbx_strand_id
1 'polypeptide(L)'
;MFFLLLALALQSPQSIALKRVEVLRVNPGDIERVPKSLRAIFVDPVPDAEAVDSLDEAAKRAGFTPRLPKSANKAQFGVIDPIRAQATIGVADLADALREAKVTNVAVPENWDRITIAIEQGRGILADYDDFLMTQSPPLTLNAPSGFPLDQFVEVLARVVGMNAPAARTLRQNFAANPAAFFPIPSRYEMDIHEVRLNSGSGVLLQNAGKVGELALAWTSADRAYFVTGLLTEAQAIELANSIQ
;
A
#
# COMPACT_ATOMS: atom_id res chain seq x y z
N MET A 1 52.13 -14.71 -2.44
CA MET A 1 51.27 -13.52 -2.14
C MET A 1 49.92 -13.77 -2.77
N PHE A 2 49.00 -14.39 -2.02
CA PHE A 2 47.62 -14.71 -2.49
C PHE A 2 46.74 -13.48 -2.24
N PHE A 3 46.29 -12.85 -3.31
CA PHE A 3 45.19 -11.87 -3.24
C PHE A 3 43.87 -12.63 -3.10
N LEU A 4 43.33 -12.62 -1.88
CA LEU A 4 41.95 -13.02 -1.62
C LEU A 4 41.06 -11.88 -2.11
N LEU A 5 40.57 -11.95 -3.34
CA LEU A 5 39.48 -11.10 -3.83
C LEU A 5 38.22 -11.50 -3.06
N LEU A 6 37.94 -10.76 -1.98
CA LEU A 6 36.65 -10.80 -1.31
C LEU A 6 35.64 -10.16 -2.29
N ALA A 7 35.04 -10.97 -3.13
CA ALA A 7 33.86 -10.57 -3.90
C ALA A 7 32.75 -10.34 -2.86
N LEU A 8 32.63 -9.11 -2.36
CA LEU A 8 31.38 -8.61 -1.81
C LEU A 8 30.37 -8.69 -2.94
N ALA A 9 29.67 -9.81 -3.03
CA ALA A 9 28.46 -9.89 -3.80
C ALA A 9 27.51 -8.84 -3.21
N LEU A 10 27.49 -7.67 -3.82
CA LEU A 10 26.42 -6.69 -3.66
C LEU A 10 25.18 -7.39 -4.20
N GLN A 11 24.48 -8.09 -3.30
CA GLN A 11 23.20 -8.70 -3.63
C GLN A 11 22.30 -7.54 -4.04
N SER A 12 21.91 -7.53 -5.31
CA SER A 12 20.97 -6.53 -5.81
C SER A 12 19.70 -6.60 -4.93
N PRO A 13 19.16 -5.48 -4.50
CA PRO A 13 17.92 -5.48 -3.72
C PRO A 13 16.82 -6.14 -4.52
N GLN A 14 15.97 -6.92 -3.86
CA GLN A 14 14.73 -7.37 -4.47
C GLN A 14 13.72 -6.22 -4.45
N SER A 15 13.09 -5.96 -5.59
CA SER A 15 12.03 -4.97 -5.73
C SER A 15 10.76 -5.67 -6.17
N ILE A 16 9.70 -5.57 -5.36
CA ILE A 16 8.43 -6.24 -5.58
C ILE A 16 7.35 -5.19 -5.79
N ALA A 17 6.73 -5.18 -6.97
CA ALA A 17 5.54 -4.36 -7.21
C ALA A 17 4.35 -4.95 -6.46
N LEU A 18 3.64 -4.10 -5.70
CA LEU A 18 2.44 -4.49 -4.98
C LEU A 18 1.25 -4.40 -5.96
N LYS A 19 0.72 -5.56 -6.33
CA LYS A 19 -0.22 -5.72 -7.46
C LYS A 19 -1.68 -5.64 -7.05
N ARG A 20 -1.96 -5.46 -5.78
CA ARG A 20 -3.32 -5.32 -5.25
C ARG A 20 -3.31 -4.54 -3.95
N VAL A 21 -4.50 -4.13 -3.53
CA VAL A 21 -4.75 -3.48 -2.26
C VAL A 21 -5.50 -4.46 -1.36
N GLU A 22 -5.09 -4.57 -0.12
CA GLU A 22 -5.84 -5.25 0.94
C GLU A 22 -6.06 -4.32 2.12
N VAL A 23 -7.24 -4.36 2.70
CA VAL A 23 -7.55 -3.60 3.91
C VAL A 23 -7.51 -4.52 5.12
N LEU A 24 -6.76 -4.11 6.12
CA LEU A 24 -6.66 -4.81 7.40
C LEU A 24 -7.43 -4.03 8.46
N ARG A 25 -8.47 -4.64 9.05
CA ARG A 25 -9.11 -4.09 10.25
C ARG A 25 -8.24 -4.36 11.45
N VAL A 26 -7.77 -3.30 12.10
CA VAL A 26 -6.87 -3.38 13.24
C VAL A 26 -7.42 -2.56 14.42
N ASN A 27 -7.19 -3.03 15.64
CA ASN A 27 -7.53 -2.20 16.79
C ASN A 27 -6.48 -1.08 16.92
N PRO A 28 -6.88 0.16 17.29
CA PRO A 28 -5.93 1.27 17.42
C PRO A 28 -4.74 0.97 18.32
N GLY A 29 -4.96 0.33 19.47
CA GLY A 29 -3.88 -0.08 20.36
C GLY A 29 -2.94 -1.15 19.80
N ASP A 30 -3.38 -1.91 18.81
CA ASP A 30 -2.53 -2.91 18.14
C ASP A 30 -1.54 -2.25 17.15
N ILE A 31 -1.94 -1.13 16.53
CA ILE A 31 -1.03 -0.32 15.69
C ILE A 31 0.08 0.31 16.55
N GLU A 32 -0.25 0.71 17.77
CA GLU A 32 0.72 1.31 18.68
C GLU A 32 1.82 0.33 19.12
N ARG A 33 1.59 -0.97 19.02
CA ARG A 33 2.63 -2.02 19.27
C ARG A 33 3.64 -2.13 18.14
N VAL A 34 3.30 -1.67 16.93
CA VAL A 34 4.27 -1.68 15.82
C VAL A 34 5.47 -0.83 16.23
N PRO A 35 6.70 -1.38 16.20
CA PRO A 35 7.91 -0.64 16.54
C PRO A 35 7.99 0.69 15.79
N LYS A 36 8.42 1.75 16.49
CA LYS A 36 8.52 3.09 15.89
C LYS A 36 9.35 3.12 14.62
N SER A 37 10.43 2.32 14.58
CA SER A 37 11.29 2.17 13.41
C SER A 37 10.57 1.60 12.17
N LEU A 38 9.44 0.88 12.37
CA LEU A 38 8.65 0.29 11.30
C LEU A 38 7.40 1.12 10.94
N ARG A 39 7.04 2.09 11.78
CA ARG A 39 5.81 2.87 11.54
C ARG A 39 5.85 3.70 10.25
N ALA A 40 7.02 4.14 9.83
CA ALA A 40 7.19 4.90 8.60
C ALA A 40 6.64 4.19 7.35
N ILE A 41 6.64 2.84 7.34
CA ILE A 41 6.08 2.06 6.22
C ILE A 41 4.56 1.80 6.36
N PHE A 42 3.93 2.21 7.47
CA PHE A 42 2.51 1.99 7.74
C PHE A 42 1.67 3.26 7.78
N VAL A 43 2.30 4.40 8.06
CA VAL A 43 1.60 5.65 8.37
C VAL A 43 2.38 6.81 7.78
N ASP A 44 2.26 7.03 6.48
CA ASP A 44 2.71 8.31 5.96
C ASP A 44 1.53 9.11 5.43
N PRO A 45 1.53 10.43 5.69
CA PRO A 45 0.50 11.30 5.14
C PRO A 45 0.51 11.17 3.62
N VAL A 46 -0.67 11.10 3.04
CA VAL A 46 -0.81 11.26 1.60
C VAL A 46 -0.17 12.60 1.25
N PRO A 47 0.86 12.63 0.40
CA PRO A 47 1.51 13.88 0.07
C PRO A 47 0.52 14.83 -0.57
N ASP A 48 0.66 16.13 -0.28
CA ASP A 48 -0.15 17.16 -0.91
C ASP A 48 0.02 17.13 -2.43
N ALA A 49 -1.06 17.43 -3.14
CA ALA A 49 -1.00 17.57 -4.59
C ALA A 49 -0.72 19.02 -4.95
N GLU A 50 0.32 19.27 -5.73
CA GLU A 50 0.60 20.58 -6.30
C GLU A 50 -0.28 20.80 -7.54
N ALA A 51 -1.12 21.81 -7.53
CA ALA A 51 -2.00 22.14 -8.66
C ALA A 51 -1.19 22.51 -9.91
N VAL A 52 -1.69 22.10 -11.08
CA VAL A 52 -1.10 22.41 -12.39
C VAL A 52 -2.18 22.88 -13.37
N ASP A 53 -1.77 23.65 -14.36
CA ASP A 53 -2.69 24.35 -15.27
C ASP A 53 -3.35 23.39 -16.31
N SER A 54 -2.76 22.23 -16.56
CA SER A 54 -3.25 21.33 -17.60
C SER A 54 -2.89 19.87 -17.37
N LEU A 55 -3.64 18.98 -18.03
CA LEU A 55 -3.36 17.54 -18.07
C LEU A 55 -1.99 17.24 -18.67
N ASP A 56 -1.58 17.98 -19.71
CA ASP A 56 -0.29 17.77 -20.36
C ASP A 56 0.88 18.10 -19.42
N GLU A 57 0.74 19.15 -18.61
CA GLU A 57 1.71 19.48 -17.58
C GLU A 57 1.76 18.42 -16.49
N ALA A 58 0.60 17.97 -16.01
CA ALA A 58 0.52 16.88 -15.05
C ALA A 58 1.22 15.61 -15.56
N ALA A 59 0.92 15.20 -16.80
CA ALA A 59 1.53 14.05 -17.46
C ALA A 59 3.05 14.18 -17.59
N LYS A 60 3.52 15.35 -18.03
CA LYS A 60 4.96 15.63 -18.16
C LYS A 60 5.69 15.55 -16.82
N ARG A 61 5.12 16.14 -15.76
CA ARG A 61 5.72 16.14 -14.42
C ARG A 61 5.68 14.79 -13.74
N ALA A 62 4.60 14.02 -13.94
CA ALA A 62 4.46 12.67 -13.39
C ALA A 62 5.26 11.62 -14.17
N GLY A 63 5.58 11.89 -15.45
CA GLY A 63 6.33 10.99 -16.31
C GLY A 63 5.49 9.88 -16.96
N PHE A 64 4.15 10.04 -16.98
CA PHE A 64 3.26 9.12 -17.66
C PHE A 64 1.98 9.81 -18.15
N THR A 65 1.35 9.24 -19.17
CA THR A 65 0.05 9.69 -19.67
C THR A 65 -1.06 9.12 -18.78
N PRO A 66 -1.89 9.96 -18.12
CA PRO A 66 -3.00 9.48 -17.32
C PRO A 66 -4.12 8.91 -18.18
N ARG A 67 -4.83 7.96 -17.62
CA ARG A 67 -6.05 7.39 -18.19
C ARG A 67 -7.24 8.00 -17.46
N LEU A 68 -8.09 8.69 -18.18
CA LEU A 68 -9.23 9.40 -17.60
C LEU A 68 -10.55 8.71 -17.94
N PRO A 69 -11.56 8.84 -17.07
CA PRO A 69 -12.90 8.37 -17.40
C PRO A 69 -13.46 9.08 -18.64
N LYS A 70 -14.21 8.38 -19.46
CA LYS A 70 -14.79 8.95 -20.71
C LYS A 70 -15.71 10.15 -20.48
N SER A 71 -16.34 10.24 -19.33
CA SER A 71 -17.29 11.30 -18.96
C SER A 71 -16.64 12.54 -18.34
N ALA A 72 -15.33 12.58 -18.27
CA ALA A 72 -14.59 13.54 -17.46
C ALA A 72 -14.24 14.82 -18.21
N ASN A 73 -15.20 15.71 -18.41
CA ASN A 73 -15.00 16.91 -19.23
C ASN A 73 -14.41 18.14 -18.52
N LYS A 74 -14.30 18.15 -17.20
CA LYS A 74 -13.75 19.29 -16.44
C LYS A 74 -13.12 18.80 -15.15
N ALA A 75 -11.84 18.49 -15.17
CA ALA A 75 -11.09 18.23 -13.95
C ALA A 75 -10.06 19.33 -13.72
N GLN A 76 -9.82 19.64 -12.45
CA GLN A 76 -8.60 20.32 -12.03
C GLN A 76 -7.52 19.26 -11.81
N PHE A 77 -6.30 19.56 -12.21
CA PHE A 77 -5.21 18.60 -12.11
C PHE A 77 -4.18 19.01 -11.08
N GLY A 78 -3.61 18.01 -10.44
CA GLY A 78 -2.47 18.17 -9.54
C GLY A 78 -1.47 17.05 -9.72
N VAL A 79 -0.24 17.31 -9.30
CA VAL A 79 0.84 16.32 -9.27
C VAL A 79 1.15 16.00 -7.83
N ILE A 80 1.09 14.71 -7.50
CA ILE A 80 1.40 14.17 -6.19
C ILE A 80 2.88 13.80 -6.16
N ASP A 81 3.61 14.24 -5.14
CA ASP A 81 5.02 13.93 -4.99
C ASP A 81 5.25 12.42 -4.73
N PRO A 82 6.42 11.89 -5.09
CA PRO A 82 6.72 10.48 -4.90
C PRO A 82 6.76 10.13 -3.41
N ILE A 83 6.18 8.98 -3.07
CA ILE A 83 6.28 8.42 -1.71
C ILE A 83 7.58 7.64 -1.59
N ARG A 84 8.32 7.92 -0.51
CA ARG A 84 9.52 7.17 -0.12
C ARG A 84 9.53 7.02 1.38
N ALA A 85 9.36 5.80 1.85
CA ALA A 85 9.43 5.48 3.26
C ALA A 85 10.46 4.35 3.47
N GLN A 86 11.23 4.45 4.53
CA GLN A 86 12.21 3.43 4.91
C GLN A 86 12.02 3.04 6.37
N ALA A 87 12.20 1.77 6.65
CA ALA A 87 12.16 1.23 7.98
C ALA A 87 13.32 0.25 8.19
N THR A 88 13.95 0.32 9.34
CA THR A 88 14.99 -0.63 9.73
C THR A 88 14.44 -1.57 10.79
N ILE A 89 14.58 -2.87 10.57
CA ILE A 89 14.13 -3.90 11.49
C ILE A 89 15.06 -3.92 12.71
N GLY A 90 14.49 -3.75 13.89
CA GLY A 90 15.11 -4.07 15.17
C GLY A 90 14.54 -5.40 15.66
N VAL A 91 15.34 -6.46 15.68
CA VAL A 91 14.88 -7.79 16.12
C VAL A 91 14.37 -7.76 17.54
N ALA A 92 15.07 -7.04 18.45
CA ALA A 92 14.64 -6.88 19.83
C ALA A 92 13.27 -6.17 19.92
N ASP A 93 13.07 -5.08 19.17
CA ASP A 93 11.82 -4.33 19.16
C ASP A 93 10.65 -5.16 18.64
N LEU A 94 10.88 -5.98 17.59
CA LEU A 94 9.87 -6.90 17.08
C LEU A 94 9.54 -8.00 18.08
N ALA A 95 10.53 -8.55 18.75
CA ALA A 95 10.32 -9.58 19.78
C ALA A 95 9.53 -9.03 20.98
N ASP A 96 9.80 -7.77 21.37
CA ASP A 96 9.05 -7.09 22.41
C ASP A 96 7.61 -6.83 21.98
N ALA A 97 7.39 -6.35 20.76
CA ALA A 97 6.05 -6.13 20.21
C ALA A 97 5.23 -7.44 20.15
N LEU A 98 5.83 -8.56 19.75
CA LEU A 98 5.19 -9.87 19.78
C LEU A 98 4.82 -10.30 21.21
N ARG A 99 5.71 -10.02 22.20
CA ARG A 99 5.45 -10.33 23.61
C ARG A 99 4.28 -9.50 24.15
N GLU A 100 4.24 -8.21 23.83
CA GLU A 100 3.11 -7.34 24.19
C GLU A 100 1.79 -7.81 23.53
N ALA A 101 1.87 -8.29 22.29
CA ALA A 101 0.74 -8.93 21.61
C ALA A 101 0.38 -10.33 22.15
N LYS A 102 1.11 -10.83 23.18
CA LYS A 102 0.96 -12.19 23.76
C LYS A 102 1.15 -13.30 22.72
N VAL A 103 2.01 -13.06 21.75
CA VAL A 103 2.37 -14.04 20.72
C VAL A 103 3.66 -14.76 21.16
N THR A 104 3.53 -16.05 21.54
CA THR A 104 4.65 -16.85 22.06
C THR A 104 5.19 -17.87 21.06
N ASN A 105 4.48 -18.11 19.97
CA ASN A 105 4.77 -19.17 19.00
C ASN A 105 5.37 -18.65 17.68
N VAL A 106 5.89 -17.44 17.68
CA VAL A 106 6.58 -16.81 16.54
C VAL A 106 7.94 -16.31 17.02
N ALA A 107 9.00 -16.79 16.37
CA ALA A 107 10.35 -16.31 16.59
C ALA A 107 10.75 -15.33 15.49
N VAL A 108 11.42 -14.24 15.85
CA VAL A 108 12.03 -13.31 14.91
C VAL A 108 13.44 -13.80 14.66
N PRO A 109 13.85 -14.12 13.43
CA PRO A 109 15.21 -14.56 13.13
C PRO A 109 16.25 -13.46 13.42
N GLU A 110 17.34 -13.80 14.09
CA GLU A 110 18.40 -12.83 14.46
C GLU A 110 19.04 -12.16 13.24
N ASN A 111 19.11 -12.87 12.11
CA ASN A 111 19.66 -12.33 10.87
C ASN A 111 18.78 -11.27 10.21
N TRP A 112 17.61 -10.95 10.76
CA TRP A 112 16.79 -9.83 10.34
C TRP A 112 17.22 -8.51 10.97
N ASP A 113 18.09 -8.53 11.98
CA ASP A 113 18.53 -7.32 12.65
C ASP A 113 19.21 -6.35 11.68
N ARG A 114 18.83 -5.08 11.77
CA ARG A 114 19.31 -3.99 10.92
C ARG A 114 19.04 -4.14 9.42
N ILE A 115 18.13 -5.04 9.02
CA ILE A 115 17.62 -5.07 7.66
C ILE A 115 16.77 -3.82 7.41
N THR A 116 17.04 -3.14 6.31
CA THR A 116 16.25 -1.99 5.87
C THR A 116 15.28 -2.42 4.77
N ILE A 117 14.02 -2.04 4.96
CA ILE A 117 12.94 -2.21 3.99
C ILE A 117 12.52 -0.81 3.55
N ALA A 118 12.30 -0.63 2.25
CA ALA A 118 11.81 0.63 1.70
C ALA A 118 10.52 0.42 0.93
N ILE A 119 9.61 1.39 1.03
CA ILE A 119 8.42 1.50 0.19
C ILE A 119 8.59 2.72 -0.69
N GLU A 120 8.39 2.54 -1.98
CA GLU A 120 8.52 3.60 -2.96
C GLU A 120 7.33 3.61 -3.91
N GLN A 121 6.86 4.81 -4.22
CA GLN A 121 5.87 5.05 -5.27
C GLN A 121 6.32 6.28 -6.07
N GLY A 122 6.27 6.18 -7.37
CA GLY A 122 6.56 7.31 -8.25
C GLY A 122 5.51 8.41 -8.13
N ARG A 123 5.77 9.57 -8.75
CA ARG A 123 4.82 10.67 -8.79
C ARG A 123 3.45 10.22 -9.26
N GLY A 124 2.42 10.78 -8.64
CA GLY A 124 1.04 10.55 -9.02
C GLY A 124 0.42 11.77 -9.72
N ILE A 125 -0.75 11.55 -10.29
CA ILE A 125 -1.62 12.61 -10.83
C ILE A 125 -2.93 12.55 -10.06
N LEU A 126 -3.36 13.71 -9.59
CA LEU A 126 -4.67 13.98 -9.05
C LEU A 126 -5.52 14.57 -10.16
N ALA A 127 -6.74 14.08 -10.31
CA ALA A 127 -7.78 14.70 -11.11
C ALA A 127 -8.99 14.95 -10.19
N ASP A 128 -9.32 16.21 -9.98
CA ASP A 128 -10.41 16.65 -9.12
C ASP A 128 -11.59 17.06 -9.99
N TYR A 129 -12.68 16.31 -9.86
CA TYR A 129 -13.96 16.52 -10.51
C TYR A 129 -14.97 17.04 -9.48
N ASP A 130 -16.03 17.67 -9.92
CA ASP A 130 -17.03 18.26 -9.01
C ASP A 130 -17.59 17.27 -7.98
N ASP A 131 -17.79 16.00 -8.36
CA ASP A 131 -18.43 14.97 -7.52
C ASP A 131 -17.43 13.95 -6.95
N PHE A 132 -16.24 13.84 -7.50
CA PHE A 132 -15.24 12.87 -7.07
C PHE A 132 -13.82 13.30 -7.39
N LEU A 133 -12.91 12.74 -6.64
CA LEU A 133 -11.47 12.88 -6.80
C LEU A 133 -10.88 11.56 -7.25
N MET A 134 -9.99 11.58 -8.23
CA MET A 134 -9.29 10.41 -8.73
C MET A 134 -7.78 10.61 -8.67
N THR A 135 -7.07 9.62 -8.19
CA THR A 135 -5.59 9.58 -8.27
C THR A 135 -5.10 8.42 -9.11
N GLN A 136 -3.99 8.63 -9.79
CA GLN A 136 -3.25 7.62 -10.53
C GLN A 136 -1.77 7.75 -10.23
N SER A 137 -1.10 6.62 -10.05
CA SER A 137 0.35 6.59 -9.82
C SER A 137 0.93 5.28 -10.36
N PRO A 138 2.25 5.16 -10.53
CA PRO A 138 2.89 3.87 -10.65
C PRO A 138 2.53 2.97 -9.46
N PRO A 139 2.54 1.64 -9.61
CA PRO A 139 2.32 0.75 -8.48
C PRO A 139 3.33 1.02 -7.36
N LEU A 140 2.88 0.84 -6.11
CA LEU A 140 3.75 0.86 -4.96
C LEU A 140 4.76 -0.28 -5.06
N THR A 141 6.02 -0.04 -4.74
CA THR A 141 7.08 -1.05 -4.71
C THR A 141 7.62 -1.22 -3.30
N LEU A 142 7.88 -2.47 -2.95
CA LEU A 142 8.53 -2.86 -1.70
C LEU A 142 9.94 -3.35 -2.03
N ASN A 143 10.94 -2.69 -1.45
CA ASN A 143 12.34 -2.98 -1.65
C ASN A 143 12.94 -3.57 -0.37
N ALA A 144 13.68 -4.67 -0.51
CA ALA A 144 14.39 -5.32 0.60
C ALA A 144 15.69 -5.96 0.08
N PRO A 145 16.65 -6.34 0.93
CA PRO A 145 17.82 -7.11 0.51
C PRO A 145 17.40 -8.42 -0.16
N SER A 146 18.19 -8.85 -1.15
CA SER A 146 17.96 -10.12 -1.83
C SER A 146 17.92 -11.28 -0.84
N GLY A 147 16.93 -12.17 -1.00
CA GLY A 147 16.74 -13.33 -0.13
C GLY A 147 16.10 -13.02 1.23
N PHE A 148 15.75 -11.77 1.52
CA PHE A 148 14.97 -11.46 2.73
C PHE A 148 13.55 -12.03 2.56
N PRO A 149 13.04 -12.82 3.54
CA PRO A 149 11.76 -13.52 3.42
C PRO A 149 10.60 -12.56 3.76
N LEU A 150 10.24 -11.70 2.80
CA LEU A 150 9.18 -10.69 2.96
C LEU A 150 7.83 -11.28 3.38
N ASP A 151 7.50 -12.47 2.88
CA ASP A 151 6.27 -13.17 3.24
C ASP A 151 6.24 -13.54 4.74
N GLN A 152 7.37 -14.00 5.29
CA GLN A 152 7.49 -14.28 6.72
C GLN A 152 7.43 -13.00 7.55
N PHE A 153 8.04 -11.92 7.05
CA PHE A 153 7.98 -10.62 7.69
C PHE A 153 6.54 -10.10 7.78
N VAL A 154 5.76 -10.25 6.70
CA VAL A 154 4.32 -9.92 6.69
C VAL A 154 3.56 -10.73 7.73
N GLU A 155 3.84 -12.03 7.90
CA GLU A 155 3.22 -12.85 8.95
C GLU A 155 3.55 -12.32 10.35
N VAL A 156 4.83 -11.98 10.61
CA VAL A 156 5.25 -11.43 11.91
C VAL A 156 4.51 -10.12 12.20
N LEU A 157 4.45 -9.20 11.24
CA LEU A 157 3.75 -7.94 11.41
C LEU A 157 2.24 -8.13 11.64
N ALA A 158 1.61 -9.05 10.90
CA ALA A 158 0.21 -9.40 11.10
C ALA A 158 -0.05 -9.91 12.53
N ARG A 159 0.89 -10.66 13.11
CA ARG A 159 0.82 -11.11 14.50
C ARG A 159 0.98 -9.97 15.50
N VAL A 160 1.89 -9.01 15.25
CA VAL A 160 2.09 -7.82 16.07
C VAL A 160 0.81 -6.98 16.14
N VAL A 161 0.10 -6.82 15.00
CA VAL A 161 -1.17 -6.07 14.94
C VAL A 161 -2.39 -6.89 15.35
N GLY A 162 -2.19 -8.01 16.07
CA GLY A 162 -3.26 -8.75 16.74
C GLY A 162 -3.96 -9.81 15.89
N MET A 163 -3.51 -10.09 14.67
CA MET A 163 -4.06 -11.20 13.89
C MET A 163 -3.81 -12.55 14.56
N ASN A 164 -4.81 -13.43 14.54
CA ASN A 164 -4.60 -14.82 14.99
C ASN A 164 -3.69 -15.61 14.02
N ALA A 165 -3.12 -16.72 14.49
CA ALA A 165 -2.14 -17.48 13.72
C ALA A 165 -2.66 -18.05 12.38
N PRO A 166 -3.88 -18.58 12.27
CA PRO A 166 -4.43 -19.01 10.98
C PRO A 166 -4.56 -17.85 9.98
N ALA A 167 -5.12 -16.70 10.39
CA ALA A 167 -5.30 -15.54 9.52
C ALA A 167 -3.95 -14.96 9.05
N ALA A 168 -2.96 -14.84 9.95
CA ALA A 168 -1.63 -14.37 9.61
C ALA A 168 -0.91 -15.28 8.60
N ARG A 169 -1.05 -16.62 8.74
CA ARG A 169 -0.51 -17.56 7.76
C ARG A 169 -1.20 -17.47 6.40
N THR A 170 -2.51 -17.31 6.38
CA THR A 170 -3.25 -17.09 5.13
C THR A 170 -2.78 -15.79 4.45
N LEU A 171 -2.61 -14.71 5.22
CA LEU A 171 -2.09 -13.44 4.72
C LEU A 171 -0.69 -13.61 4.11
N ARG A 172 0.20 -14.33 4.78
CA ARG A 172 1.53 -14.69 4.28
C ARG A 172 1.46 -15.42 2.94
N GLN A 173 0.63 -16.47 2.85
CA GLN A 173 0.48 -17.27 1.63
C GLN A 173 -0.07 -16.42 0.48
N ASN A 174 -1.07 -15.60 0.76
CA ASN A 174 -1.63 -14.66 -0.20
C ASN A 174 -0.59 -13.66 -0.70
N PHE A 175 0.21 -13.09 0.21
CA PHE A 175 1.27 -12.16 -0.13
C PHE A 175 2.35 -12.81 -0.99
N ALA A 176 2.78 -14.02 -0.67
CA ALA A 176 3.76 -14.77 -1.46
C ALA A 176 3.27 -15.05 -2.90
N ALA A 177 1.98 -15.36 -3.05
CA ALA A 177 1.38 -15.64 -4.37
C ALA A 177 1.10 -14.36 -5.17
N ASN A 178 0.64 -13.31 -4.53
CA ASN A 178 0.26 -12.04 -5.16
C ASN A 178 0.46 -10.88 -4.17
N PRO A 179 1.63 -10.22 -4.17
CA PRO A 179 1.98 -9.19 -3.22
C PRO A 179 0.96 -8.02 -3.20
N ALA A 180 0.54 -7.64 -2.00
CA ALA A 180 -0.45 -6.60 -1.77
C ALA A 180 0.09 -5.44 -0.94
N ALA A 181 -0.40 -4.23 -1.19
CA ALA A 181 -0.31 -3.12 -0.25
C ALA A 181 -1.39 -3.28 0.83
N PHE A 182 -1.00 -3.17 2.09
CA PHE A 182 -1.91 -3.30 3.21
C PHE A 182 -2.27 -1.93 3.77
N PHE A 183 -3.58 -1.66 3.84
CA PHE A 183 -4.11 -0.44 4.46
C PHE A 183 -4.73 -0.79 5.82
N PRO A 184 -4.07 -0.42 6.94
CA PRO A 184 -4.65 -0.62 8.25
C PRO A 184 -5.77 0.39 8.50
N ILE A 185 -6.99 -0.11 8.71
CA ILE A 185 -8.15 0.71 9.10
C ILE A 185 -8.48 0.40 10.55
N PRO A 186 -8.51 1.42 11.44
CA PRO A 186 -8.93 1.23 12.80
C PRO A 186 -10.34 0.63 12.89
N SER A 187 -10.50 -0.44 13.66
CA SER A 187 -11.77 -1.18 13.80
C SER A 187 -12.92 -0.35 14.37
N ARG A 188 -12.61 0.81 14.98
CA ARG A 188 -13.62 1.77 15.48
C ARG A 188 -14.39 2.49 14.36
N TYR A 189 -13.87 2.47 13.13
CA TYR A 189 -14.59 3.05 12.01
C TYR A 189 -15.57 2.03 11.45
N GLU A 190 -16.86 2.38 11.50
CA GLU A 190 -17.94 1.59 10.89
C GLU A 190 -17.91 1.78 9.38
N MET A 191 -17.02 1.06 8.73
CA MET A 191 -16.90 1.04 7.28
C MET A 191 -17.34 -0.32 6.73
N ASP A 192 -18.13 -0.30 5.69
CA ASP A 192 -18.30 -1.48 4.84
C ASP A 192 -17.09 -1.57 3.90
N ILE A 193 -16.43 -2.72 3.92
CA ILE A 193 -15.21 -2.96 3.15
C ILE A 193 -15.35 -4.29 2.47
N HIS A 194 -15.40 -4.28 1.15
CA HIS A 194 -15.49 -5.51 0.37
C HIS A 194 -14.76 -5.41 -0.97
N GLU A 195 -14.46 -6.57 -1.51
CA GLU A 195 -13.85 -6.68 -2.83
C GLU A 195 -14.92 -6.53 -3.92
N VAL A 196 -14.60 -5.75 -4.94
CA VAL A 196 -15.44 -5.58 -6.13
C VAL A 196 -14.72 -6.07 -7.37
N ARG A 197 -15.47 -6.63 -8.31
CA ARG A 197 -14.94 -7.11 -9.57
C ARG A 197 -14.89 -5.99 -10.60
N LEU A 198 -13.72 -5.76 -11.19
CA LEU A 198 -13.48 -4.80 -12.25
C LEU A 198 -13.01 -5.52 -13.53
N ASN A 199 -13.10 -4.84 -14.67
CA ASN A 199 -12.58 -5.37 -15.94
C ASN A 199 -11.06 -5.61 -15.89
N SER A 200 -10.33 -4.82 -15.12
CA SER A 200 -8.88 -4.92 -14.94
C SER A 200 -8.45 -5.90 -13.82
N GLY A 201 -9.40 -6.52 -13.13
CA GLY A 201 -9.13 -7.40 -11.98
C GLY A 201 -10.09 -7.17 -10.83
N SER A 202 -9.57 -6.98 -9.63
CA SER A 202 -10.38 -6.64 -8.45
C SER A 202 -9.95 -5.31 -7.85
N GLY A 203 -10.91 -4.67 -7.18
CA GLY A 203 -10.68 -3.48 -6.37
C GLY A 203 -11.23 -3.67 -4.96
N VAL A 204 -10.81 -2.82 -4.04
CA VAL A 204 -11.35 -2.76 -2.68
C VAL A 204 -12.20 -1.51 -2.56
N LEU A 205 -13.46 -1.71 -2.24
CA LEU A 205 -14.43 -0.66 -2.01
C LEU A 205 -14.57 -0.43 -0.50
N LEU A 206 -14.55 0.84 -0.13
CA LEU A 206 -14.72 1.31 1.25
C LEU A 206 -15.89 2.29 1.26
N GLN A 207 -16.90 2.01 2.08
CA GLN A 207 -18.05 2.88 2.25
C GLN A 207 -18.28 3.15 3.73
N ASN A 208 -18.51 4.42 4.08
CA ASN A 208 -18.86 4.77 5.44
C ASN A 208 -20.30 4.33 5.75
N ALA A 209 -20.49 3.42 6.70
CA ALA A 209 -21.80 2.87 7.05
C ALA A 209 -22.80 3.93 7.54
N GLY A 210 -22.33 5.07 8.03
CA GLY A 210 -23.15 6.18 8.52
C GLY A 210 -23.45 7.29 7.52
N LYS A 211 -22.84 7.26 6.33
CA LYS A 211 -22.98 8.35 5.35
C LYS A 211 -23.23 7.80 3.96
N VAL A 212 -24.42 7.99 3.46
CA VAL A 212 -24.75 7.65 2.09
C VAL A 212 -23.98 8.55 1.13
N GLY A 213 -23.27 7.92 0.17
CA GLY A 213 -22.58 8.62 -0.91
C GLY A 213 -21.10 8.92 -0.67
N GLU A 214 -20.56 8.78 0.54
CA GLU A 214 -19.09 8.83 0.74
C GLU A 214 -18.48 7.44 0.50
N LEU A 215 -17.80 7.29 -0.62
CA LEU A 215 -17.22 6.03 -1.05
C LEU A 215 -15.76 6.24 -1.48
N ALA A 216 -14.94 5.23 -1.26
CA ALA A 216 -13.62 5.14 -1.85
C ALA A 216 -13.44 3.78 -2.54
N LEU A 217 -12.81 3.77 -3.70
CA LEU A 217 -12.45 2.56 -4.45
C LEU A 217 -10.98 2.62 -4.80
N ALA A 218 -10.23 1.59 -4.37
CA ALA A 218 -8.82 1.42 -4.67
C ALA A 218 -8.60 0.16 -5.51
N TRP A 219 -7.82 0.25 -6.59
CA TRP A 219 -7.45 -0.89 -7.41
C TRP A 219 -6.11 -0.69 -8.10
N THR A 220 -5.58 -1.77 -8.64
CA THR A 220 -4.37 -1.73 -9.45
C THR A 220 -4.61 -2.35 -10.81
N SER A 221 -3.89 -1.88 -11.80
CA SER A 221 -3.68 -2.57 -13.08
C SER A 221 -2.21 -2.98 -13.21
N ALA A 222 -1.82 -3.51 -14.36
CA ALA A 222 -0.45 -3.98 -14.56
C ALA A 222 0.63 -2.89 -14.30
N ASP A 223 0.31 -1.64 -14.60
CA ASP A 223 1.26 -0.52 -14.60
C ASP A 223 0.80 0.70 -13.78
N ARG A 224 -0.36 0.63 -13.13
CA ARG A 224 -0.96 1.74 -12.39
C ARG A 224 -1.67 1.29 -11.13
N ALA A 225 -1.58 2.13 -10.11
CA ALA A 225 -2.46 2.15 -8.96
C ALA A 225 -3.45 3.30 -9.10
N TYR A 226 -4.68 3.06 -8.72
CA TYR A 226 -5.80 4.00 -8.81
C TYR A 226 -6.50 4.09 -7.47
N PHE A 227 -6.97 5.29 -7.17
CA PHE A 227 -7.85 5.55 -6.05
C PHE A 227 -8.88 6.58 -6.46
N VAL A 228 -10.15 6.32 -6.17
CA VAL A 228 -11.27 7.22 -6.40
C VAL A 228 -12.00 7.41 -5.09
N THR A 229 -12.36 8.64 -4.78
CA THR A 229 -13.20 8.94 -3.61
C THR A 229 -14.13 10.08 -3.93
N GLY A 230 -15.34 10.07 -3.38
CA GLY A 230 -16.33 11.13 -3.59
C GLY A 230 -17.74 10.69 -3.31
N LEU A 231 -18.70 11.50 -3.79
CA LEU A 231 -20.13 11.29 -3.65
C LEU A 231 -20.64 10.36 -4.77
N LEU A 232 -20.22 9.12 -4.72
CA LEU A 232 -20.55 8.10 -5.72
C LEU A 232 -21.35 6.95 -5.07
N THR A 233 -22.21 6.33 -5.86
CA THR A 233 -22.72 5.00 -5.53
C THR A 233 -21.68 3.93 -5.93
N GLU A 234 -21.76 2.74 -5.36
CA GLU A 234 -20.92 1.60 -5.75
C GLU A 234 -20.97 1.33 -7.26
N ALA A 235 -22.16 1.31 -7.84
CA ALA A 235 -22.35 1.09 -9.28
C ALA A 235 -21.63 2.15 -10.13
N GLN A 236 -21.72 3.43 -9.73
CA GLN A 236 -21.02 4.52 -10.41
C GLN A 236 -19.50 4.41 -10.28
N ALA A 237 -19.00 4.04 -9.11
CA ALA A 237 -17.56 3.86 -8.91
C ALA A 237 -17.00 2.69 -9.73
N ILE A 238 -17.75 1.57 -9.81
CA ILE A 238 -17.38 0.41 -10.64
C ILE A 238 -17.44 0.77 -12.15
N GLU A 239 -18.48 1.46 -12.59
CA GLU A 239 -18.61 1.92 -13.98
C GLU A 239 -17.46 2.86 -14.35
N LEU A 240 -17.15 3.83 -13.48
CA LEU A 240 -16.04 4.75 -13.64
C LEU A 240 -14.72 3.99 -13.77
N ALA A 241 -14.41 3.08 -12.84
CA ALA A 241 -13.19 2.27 -12.89
C ALA A 241 -13.09 1.43 -14.16
N ASN A 242 -14.20 0.86 -14.63
CA ASN A 242 -14.27 0.08 -15.87
C ASN A 242 -14.19 0.93 -17.16
N SER A 243 -14.44 2.23 -17.07
CA SER A 243 -14.35 3.16 -18.21
C SER A 243 -12.93 3.66 -18.47
N ILE A 244 -12.03 3.48 -17.51
CA ILE A 244 -10.61 3.88 -17.58
C ILE A 244 -9.84 2.87 -18.42
N GLN A 245 -9.31 3.31 -19.55
CA GLN A 245 -8.58 2.47 -20.51
C GLN A 245 -7.15 3.00 -20.73
#